data_3fe5d608c91d4b3bc89e159f3e341531
#
_entry.id   3fe5d608c91d4b3bc89e159f3e341531
#
_cell.length_a   1.000
_cell.length_b   1.000
_cell.length_c   1.000
_cell.angle_alpha   90.00
_cell.angle_beta   90.00
_cell.angle_gamma   90.00
#
_symmetry.space_group_name_H-M   'P 1'
#
loop_
_entity.id
_entity.type
_entity.pdbx_description
1 polymer ?
#
loop_
_entity_poly.entity_id
_entity_poly.type
_entity_poly.pdbx_seq_one_letter_code
_entity_poly.pdbx_strand_id
1 'polypeptide(L)'
;MDNTQFPHKLCLNERKSLTMTGVTEVVSFDDETVVLKTSLGVLTVHGQNLQLKNLSLDGGQVAVDGTVAAMIYEEPRPEKSWLGRLFR
;
A
#
# COMPACT_ATOMS: atom_id res chain seq x y z
N MET A 1 -6.10 12.29 -18.75
CA MET A 1 -6.14 11.87 -18.36
C MET A 1 -6.92 11.24 -17.88
N ASP A 2 -6.99 10.70 -17.66
CA ASP A 2 -7.78 10.19 -17.33
C ASP A 2 -8.15 10.15 -16.15
N ASN A 3 -8.60 10.33 -15.83
CA ASN A 3 -9.10 10.44 -14.73
C ASN A 3 -9.90 9.44 -14.22
N THR A 4 -9.80 8.34 -14.65
CA THR A 4 -10.54 7.24 -14.15
C THR A 4 -9.95 6.65 -12.92
N GLN A 5 -8.80 7.12 -12.52
CA GLN A 5 -8.21 6.61 -11.31
C GLN A 5 -8.81 7.27 -10.09
N PHE A 6 -8.97 6.49 -9.04
CA PHE A 6 -9.44 7.04 -7.80
C PHE A 6 -8.29 7.67 -7.04
N PRO A 7 -8.53 8.72 -6.29
CA PRO A 7 -7.46 9.30 -5.49
C PRO A 7 -6.97 8.31 -4.46
N HIS A 8 -5.70 8.36 -4.18
CA HIS A 8 -5.10 7.52 -3.17
C HIS A 8 -5.07 8.28 -1.86
N LYS A 9 -5.84 7.81 -0.90
CA LYS A 9 -5.87 8.37 0.42
C LYS A 9 -5.58 7.27 1.39
N LEU A 10 -5.00 7.62 2.51
CA LEU A 10 -4.60 6.65 3.49
C LEU A 10 -4.90 7.21 4.86
N CYS A 11 -5.50 6.40 5.70
CA CYS A 11 -5.83 6.79 7.06
C CYS A 11 -5.38 5.68 8.00
N LEU A 12 -4.56 6.03 8.97
CA LEU A 12 -4.05 5.07 9.94
C LEU A 12 -4.45 5.54 11.32
N ASN A 13 -5.23 4.71 12.02
CA ASN A 13 -5.68 5.02 13.37
C ASN A 13 -4.91 4.18 14.35
N GLU A 14 -4.17 4.85 15.20
CA GLU A 14 -3.46 4.21 16.31
C GLU A 14 -2.60 3.05 15.86
N ARG A 15 -2.09 3.14 14.64
CA ARG A 15 -1.25 2.11 14.05
C ARG A 15 -1.94 0.74 13.99
N LYS A 16 -3.25 0.69 14.13
CA LYS A 16 -3.96 -0.58 14.17
C LYS A 16 -5.03 -0.72 13.12
N SER A 17 -5.55 0.37 12.62
CA SER A 17 -6.60 0.31 11.62
C SER A 17 -6.19 1.17 10.45
N LEU A 18 -5.89 0.53 9.34
CA LEU A 18 -5.42 1.20 8.16
C LEU A 18 -6.46 1.08 7.06
N THR A 19 -6.91 2.21 6.54
CA THR A 19 -7.82 2.20 5.40
C THR A 19 -7.20 3.04 4.30
N MET A 20 -7.49 2.68 3.07
CA MET A 20 -6.95 3.44 1.96
C MET A 20 -7.83 3.30 0.74
N THR A 21 -7.68 4.27 -0.17
CA THR A 21 -8.36 4.25 -1.46
C THR A 21 -7.31 4.35 -2.55
N GLY A 22 -7.74 4.18 -3.79
CA GLY A 22 -6.83 4.29 -4.92
C GLY A 22 -5.92 3.10 -5.09
N VAL A 23 -6.31 1.95 -4.54
CA VAL A 23 -5.53 0.72 -4.67
C VAL A 23 -5.99 0.01 -5.93
N THR A 24 -5.05 -0.33 -6.79
CA THR A 24 -5.38 -1.00 -8.04
C THR A 24 -5.14 -2.50 -7.99
N GLU A 25 -4.29 -2.94 -7.08
CA GLU A 25 -3.98 -4.35 -7.03
C GLU A 25 -3.36 -4.69 -5.69
N VAL A 26 -3.68 -5.85 -5.14
CA VAL A 26 -2.98 -6.39 -3.99
C VAL A 26 -1.95 -7.37 -4.54
N VAL A 27 -0.69 -7.02 -4.39
CA VAL A 27 0.37 -7.83 -4.97
C VAL A 27 0.65 -9.05 -4.11
N SER A 28 0.75 -8.84 -2.80
CA SER A 28 0.95 -9.94 -1.88
C SER A 28 0.45 -9.54 -0.51
N PHE A 29 0.19 -10.54 0.30
CA PHE A 29 -0.36 -10.27 1.62
C PHE A 29 0.02 -11.41 2.55
N ASP A 30 0.56 -11.09 3.70
CA ASP A 30 0.64 -12.04 4.79
C ASP A 30 0.56 -11.25 6.08
N ASP A 31 0.71 -11.93 7.22
CA ASP A 31 0.45 -11.28 8.49
C ASP A 31 1.54 -10.30 8.90
N GLU A 32 2.63 -10.22 8.17
CA GLU A 32 3.68 -9.27 8.49
C GLU A 32 3.93 -8.28 7.38
N THR A 33 3.48 -8.55 6.17
CA THR A 33 3.76 -7.68 5.04
C THR A 33 2.60 -7.68 4.06
N VAL A 34 2.20 -6.50 3.65
CA VAL A 34 1.18 -6.34 2.61
C VAL A 34 1.78 -5.46 1.53
N VAL A 35 1.73 -5.90 0.28
CA VAL A 35 2.24 -5.13 -0.83
C VAL A 35 1.09 -4.80 -1.76
N LEU A 36 0.91 -3.53 -2.04
CA LEU A 36 -0.22 -3.03 -2.80
C LEU A 36 0.27 -2.11 -3.90
N LYS A 37 -0.42 -2.15 -5.02
CA LYS A 37 -0.21 -1.13 -6.04
C LYS A 37 -1.28 -0.07 -5.89
N THR A 38 -0.86 1.17 -5.87
CA THR A 38 -1.78 2.30 -5.75
C THR A 38 -1.59 3.21 -6.95
N SER A 39 -2.46 4.18 -7.05
CA SER A 39 -2.34 5.15 -8.14
C SER A 39 -1.08 6.02 -8.01
N LEU A 40 -0.42 6.00 -6.86
CA LEU A 40 0.77 6.82 -6.63
C LEU A 40 2.03 6.00 -6.40
N GLY A 41 1.99 4.70 -6.68
CA GLY A 41 3.17 3.87 -6.55
C GLY A 41 2.87 2.60 -5.79
N VAL A 42 3.90 1.85 -5.49
CA VAL A 42 3.77 0.60 -4.76
C VAL A 42 3.94 0.88 -3.29
N LEU A 43 3.00 0.42 -2.49
CA LEU A 43 3.03 0.64 -1.06
C LEU A 43 3.26 -0.70 -0.37
N THR A 44 4.28 -0.75 0.46
CA THR A 44 4.56 -1.91 1.29
C THR A 44 4.27 -1.55 2.74
N VAL A 45 3.45 -2.35 3.38
CA VAL A 45 3.10 -2.16 4.79
C VAL A 45 3.71 -3.29 5.58
N HIS A 46 4.50 -2.96 6.58
CA HIS A 46 5.12 -3.94 7.47
C HIS A 46 4.48 -3.84 8.84
N GLY A 47 4.26 -4.97 9.47
CA GLY A 47 3.69 -4.94 10.80
C GLY A 47 3.57 -6.33 11.39
N GLN A 48 2.59 -6.50 12.25
CA GLN A 48 2.34 -7.76 12.91
C GLN A 48 0.86 -8.02 12.96
N ASN A 49 0.49 -9.26 12.76
CA ASN A 49 -0.91 -9.68 12.83
C ASN A 49 -1.77 -8.88 11.86
N LEU A 50 -1.24 -8.61 10.69
CA LEU A 50 -1.97 -7.86 9.70
C LEU A 50 -3.07 -8.72 9.10
N GLN A 51 -4.26 -8.17 8.96
CA GLN A 51 -5.39 -8.86 8.39
C GLN A 51 -6.07 -7.95 7.39
N LEU A 52 -6.35 -8.49 6.23
CA LEU A 52 -7.04 -7.75 5.19
C LEU A 52 -8.53 -7.87 5.49
N LYS A 53 -9.12 -6.79 5.94
CA LYS A 53 -10.51 -6.84 6.40
C LYS A 53 -11.50 -6.49 5.32
N ASN A 54 -11.09 -5.69 4.37
CA ASN A 54 -12.00 -5.25 3.33
C ASN A 54 -11.20 -5.02 2.07
N LEU A 55 -11.74 -5.48 0.96
CA LEU A 55 -11.07 -5.33 -0.31
C LEU A 55 -12.13 -5.08 -1.36
N SER A 56 -12.15 -3.89 -1.91
CA SER A 56 -13.07 -3.54 -2.96
C SER A 56 -12.28 -2.84 -4.04
N LEU A 57 -11.82 -3.60 -5.01
CA LEU A 57 -11.00 -3.03 -6.07
C LEU A 57 -11.83 -2.22 -7.05
N ASP A 58 -13.14 -2.43 -7.09
CA ASP A 58 -13.98 -1.56 -7.89
C ASP A 58 -13.82 -0.12 -7.46
N GLY A 59 -13.74 0.14 -6.17
CA GLY A 59 -13.52 1.49 -5.69
C GLY A 59 -12.12 1.74 -5.22
N GLY A 60 -11.25 0.74 -5.34
CA GLY A 60 -9.88 0.89 -4.90
C GLY A 60 -9.74 0.96 -3.40
N GLN A 61 -10.66 0.37 -2.65
CA GLN A 61 -10.67 0.50 -1.20
C GLN A 61 -10.13 -0.75 -0.54
N VAL A 62 -9.26 -0.54 0.42
CA VAL A 62 -8.65 -1.64 1.17
C VAL A 62 -8.61 -1.24 2.63
N ALA A 63 -8.93 -2.19 3.50
CA ALA A 63 -8.83 -1.98 4.94
C ALA A 63 -8.01 -3.11 5.53
N VAL A 64 -7.05 -2.74 6.35
CA VAL A 64 -6.13 -3.68 6.99
C VAL A 64 -6.12 -3.41 8.48
N ASP A 65 -6.28 -4.46 9.27
CA ASP A 65 -6.16 -4.35 10.72
C ASP A 65 -4.87 -5.04 11.15
N GLY A 66 -4.42 -4.72 12.33
CA GLY A 66 -3.19 -5.27 12.88
C GLY A 66 -2.35 -4.14 13.39
N THR A 67 -1.10 -4.42 13.69
CA THR A 67 -0.18 -3.39 14.16
C THR A 67 0.72 -3.01 13.02
N VAL A 68 0.68 -1.75 12.62
CA VAL A 68 1.50 -1.26 11.51
C VAL A 68 2.80 -0.73 12.07
N ALA A 69 3.90 -1.24 11.57
CA ALA A 69 5.22 -0.79 11.99
C ALA A 69 5.83 0.18 11.01
N ALA A 70 5.63 -0.03 9.73
CA ALA A 70 6.23 0.82 8.71
C ALA A 70 5.41 0.79 7.45
N MET A 71 5.45 1.88 6.70
CA MET A 71 4.83 1.95 5.39
C MET A 71 5.82 2.62 4.46
N ILE A 72 6.07 1.99 3.33
CA ILE A 72 7.10 2.45 2.41
C ILE A 72 6.51 2.51 1.02
N TYR A 73 6.64 3.66 0.38
CA TYR A 73 6.25 3.81 -1.01
C TYR A 73 7.47 3.64 -1.90
N GLU A 74 7.28 2.93 -2.99
CA GLU A 74 8.32 2.78 -3.99
C GLU A 74 7.74 3.10 -5.34
N GLU A 75 8.54 3.76 -6.16
CA GLU A 75 8.12 4.06 -7.51
C GLU A 75 8.21 2.80 -8.33
N PRO A 76 7.21 2.52 -9.15
CA PRO A 76 7.26 1.30 -9.96
C PRO A 76 8.13 1.51 -11.19
N ARG A 77 9.33 2.06 -11.03
CA ARG A 77 10.16 2.33 -12.14
C ARG A 77 11.12 1.22 -12.34
N PRO A 78 11.34 0.83 -13.54
CA PRO A 78 12.34 -0.18 -13.79
C PRO A 78 13.74 0.32 -13.57
N GLU A 79 13.93 1.63 -13.58
CA GLU A 79 15.24 2.10 -13.39
C GLU A 79 15.67 1.86 -12.04
N LYS A 80 16.82 1.46 -11.85
CA LYS A 80 17.30 1.14 -10.60
C LYS A 80 18.08 2.23 -10.00
N SER A 81 18.09 3.34 -10.59
CA SER A 81 19.05 4.35 -10.20
C SER A 81 18.84 4.89 -8.81
N TRP A 82 17.61 5.19 -8.43
CA TRP A 82 17.46 5.78 -7.12
C TRP A 82 17.64 4.75 -6.02
N LEU A 83 17.25 3.52 -6.26
CA LEU A 83 17.50 2.48 -5.29
C LEU A 83 18.97 2.24 -5.15
N GLY A 84 19.70 2.28 -6.23
CA GLY A 84 21.13 2.12 -6.14
C GLY A 84 21.75 3.21 -5.32
N ARG A 85 21.25 4.42 -5.45
CA ARG A 85 21.82 5.50 -4.65
C ARG A 85 21.50 5.34 -3.18
N LEU A 86 20.36 4.78 -2.85
CA LEU A 86 20.03 4.59 -1.46
C LEU A 86 20.92 3.58 -0.80
N PHE A 87 21.39 2.63 -1.55
CA PHE A 87 22.17 1.56 -0.97
C PHE A 87 23.65 1.69 -1.21
N ARG A 88 24.10 2.85 -1.60
CA ARG A 88 25.51 3.00 -1.89
C ARG A 88 26.29 3.35 -0.68
#